data_8296366ef097f232396c443f417ad18e
#
_entry.id   8296366ef097f232396c443f417ad18e
#
_cell.length_a   1.000
_cell.length_b   1.000
_cell.length_c   1.000
_cell.angle_alpha   90.00
_cell.angle_beta   90.00
_cell.angle_gamma   90.00
#
_symmetry.space_group_name_H-M   'P 1'
#
loop_
_entity.id
_entity.type
_entity.pdbx_description
1 polymer ?
#
loop_
_entity_poly.entity_id
_entity_poly.type
_entity_poly.pdbx_seq_one_letter_code
_entity_poly.pdbx_strand_id
1 'polypeptide(L)'
;MRVLGIETSCDETSAAVVSGTPSAMSIESLVILSQDVHRLFGGVVPEIASRQHLTGIVPAVDAALHDAGVVPGDLDAIAVTYAPGLVGALLVGTSYAKAFAYALDVPVVPVHHLEGHLFATLLEHEQAAPPFTALLVSGGHTLLLDVPAWGRYTLLGQTRDDAAGEAFDKVAKLLGLPYPGGRPIEQLAATAPSPVSYTHLRAHETKAN
;
A
#
# COMPACT_ATOMS: atom_id res chain seq x y z
N MET A 1 20.11 -8.26 -10.38
CA MET A 1 18.87 -8.99 -10.13
C MET A 1 17.71 -8.12 -10.58
N ARG A 2 16.79 -8.68 -11.35
CA ARG A 2 15.58 -7.98 -11.83
C ARG A 2 14.35 -8.70 -11.35
N VAL A 3 13.45 -8.01 -10.69
CA VAL A 3 12.28 -8.59 -10.03
C VAL A 3 11.02 -7.89 -10.51
N LEU A 4 9.99 -8.66 -10.87
CA LEU A 4 8.65 -8.15 -11.07
C LEU A 4 7.91 -8.19 -9.73
N GLY A 5 7.51 -7.02 -9.22
CA GLY A 5 6.66 -6.88 -8.04
C GLY A 5 5.19 -6.76 -8.44
N ILE A 6 4.31 -7.46 -7.72
CA ILE A 6 2.85 -7.46 -7.93
C ILE A 6 2.15 -7.15 -6.62
N GLU A 7 1.25 -6.15 -6.64
CA GLU A 7 0.44 -5.73 -5.49
C GLU A 7 -1.03 -5.72 -5.87
N THR A 8 -1.84 -6.47 -5.10
CA THR A 8 -3.30 -6.57 -5.26
C THR A 8 -4.03 -6.63 -3.93
N SER A 9 -3.48 -6.08 -2.84
CA SER A 9 -4.02 -6.31 -1.50
C SER A 9 -5.35 -5.62 -1.20
N CYS A 10 -5.69 -4.55 -1.92
CA CYS A 10 -6.90 -3.75 -1.66
C CYS A 10 -7.62 -3.34 -2.95
N ASP A 11 -7.51 -2.10 -3.36
CA ASP A 11 -8.25 -1.49 -4.47
C ASP A 11 -7.36 -0.92 -5.58
N GLU A 12 -6.09 -1.27 -5.57
CA GLU A 12 -5.14 -0.94 -6.63
C GLU A 12 -4.46 -2.20 -7.15
N THR A 13 -4.45 -2.36 -8.47
CA THR A 13 -3.67 -3.40 -9.15
C THR A 13 -2.38 -2.77 -9.60
N SER A 14 -1.27 -3.14 -8.99
CA SER A 14 0.02 -2.55 -9.33
C SER A 14 1.04 -3.61 -9.76
N ALA A 15 1.88 -3.24 -10.72
CA ALA A 15 3.03 -4.00 -11.15
C ALA A 15 4.23 -3.09 -11.34
N ALA A 16 5.40 -3.53 -10.91
CA ALA A 16 6.65 -2.79 -11.06
C ALA A 16 7.80 -3.71 -11.42
N VAL A 17 8.70 -3.24 -12.28
CA VAL A 17 9.99 -3.90 -12.52
C VAL A 17 11.05 -3.14 -11.73
N VAL A 18 11.72 -3.85 -10.84
CA VAL A 18 12.79 -3.31 -9.99
C VAL A 18 14.07 -4.08 -10.28
N SER A 19 15.18 -3.37 -10.43
CA SER A 19 16.49 -3.99 -10.61
C SER A 19 17.51 -3.46 -9.63
N GLY A 20 18.60 -4.21 -9.46
CA GLY A 20 19.74 -3.79 -8.67
C GLY A 20 20.24 -4.82 -7.67
N THR A 21 20.88 -4.27 -6.65
CA THR A 21 21.41 -4.99 -5.48
C THR A 21 20.79 -4.39 -4.21
N PRO A 22 20.93 -5.03 -3.04
CA PRO A 22 20.39 -4.47 -1.78
C PRO A 22 20.92 -3.06 -1.45
N SER A 23 22.06 -2.67 -1.99
CA SER A 23 22.68 -1.35 -1.75
C SER A 23 22.42 -0.33 -2.87
N ALA A 24 21.82 -0.74 -3.98
CA ALA A 24 21.54 0.15 -5.11
C ALA A 24 20.37 -0.43 -5.92
N MET A 25 19.16 0.04 -5.63
CA MET A 25 17.95 -0.38 -6.30
C MET A 25 17.45 0.72 -7.24
N SER A 26 16.84 0.29 -8.35
CA SER A 26 16.21 1.18 -9.33
C SER A 26 14.85 0.65 -9.72
N ILE A 27 13.85 1.52 -9.75
CA ILE A 27 12.54 1.23 -10.35
C ILE A 27 12.67 1.46 -11.85
N GLU A 28 12.60 0.39 -12.64
CA GLU A 28 12.65 0.46 -14.11
C GLU A 28 11.26 0.84 -14.67
N SER A 29 10.20 0.37 -14.03
CA SER A 29 8.82 0.74 -14.35
C SER A 29 7.90 0.60 -13.15
N LEU A 30 6.80 1.37 -13.15
CA LEU A 30 5.73 1.28 -12.16
C LEU A 30 4.39 1.57 -12.83
N VAL A 31 3.48 0.62 -12.77
CA VAL A 31 2.10 0.74 -13.25
C VAL A 31 1.13 0.57 -12.10
N ILE A 32 0.20 1.50 -11.94
CA ILE A 32 -0.83 1.50 -10.90
C ILE A 32 -2.18 1.70 -11.57
N LEU A 33 -3.05 0.70 -11.43
CA LEU A 33 -4.44 0.75 -11.91
C LEU A 33 -5.37 0.89 -10.70
N SER A 34 -5.80 2.12 -10.41
CA SER A 34 -6.73 2.41 -9.31
C SER A 34 -8.16 2.06 -9.70
N GLN A 35 -8.91 1.51 -8.75
CA GLN A 35 -10.28 1.05 -8.94
C GLN A 35 -11.29 2.15 -8.57
N ASP A 36 -11.47 3.14 -9.44
CA ASP A 36 -12.35 4.29 -9.21
C ASP A 36 -13.83 3.92 -8.93
N VAL A 37 -14.24 2.70 -9.29
CA VAL A 37 -15.60 2.20 -9.06
C VAL A 37 -16.01 2.26 -7.58
N HIS A 38 -15.08 2.16 -6.66
CA HIS A 38 -15.33 2.20 -5.22
C HIS A 38 -15.85 3.56 -4.73
N ARG A 39 -15.59 4.63 -5.46
CA ARG A 39 -16.13 5.97 -5.16
C ARG A 39 -17.65 6.01 -5.16
N LEU A 40 -18.28 5.18 -5.99
CA LEU A 40 -19.75 5.05 -6.04
C LEU A 40 -20.35 4.50 -4.76
N PHE A 41 -19.55 3.75 -3.99
CA PHE A 41 -19.98 3.09 -2.75
C PHE A 41 -19.49 3.83 -1.50
N GLY A 42 -18.63 4.84 -1.66
CA GLY A 42 -18.02 5.58 -0.55
C GLY A 42 -17.04 4.75 0.28
N GLY A 43 -16.42 3.72 -0.32
CA GLY A 43 -15.45 2.84 0.30
C GLY A 43 -15.25 1.56 -0.50
N VAL A 44 -14.21 0.79 -0.17
CA VAL A 44 -13.84 -0.42 -0.90
C VAL A 44 -14.85 -1.54 -0.67
N VAL A 45 -15.32 -2.14 -1.76
CA VAL A 45 -16.20 -3.32 -1.77
C VAL A 45 -15.35 -4.55 -2.15
N PRO A 46 -15.08 -5.48 -1.21
CA PRO A 46 -14.09 -6.55 -1.40
C PRO A 46 -14.32 -7.44 -2.62
N GLU A 47 -15.58 -7.78 -2.93
CA GLU A 47 -15.90 -8.60 -4.09
C GLU A 47 -15.65 -7.87 -5.41
N ILE A 48 -15.99 -6.58 -5.47
CA ILE A 48 -15.73 -5.74 -6.65
C ILE A 48 -14.22 -5.62 -6.84
N ALA A 49 -13.47 -5.35 -5.76
CA ALA A 49 -12.01 -5.28 -5.80
C ALA A 49 -11.40 -6.54 -6.40
N SER A 50 -11.80 -7.71 -5.92
CA SER A 50 -11.30 -9.00 -6.44
C SER A 50 -11.56 -9.19 -7.93
N ARG A 51 -12.76 -8.81 -8.41
CA ARG A 51 -13.11 -8.89 -9.84
C ARG A 51 -12.32 -7.91 -10.70
N GLN A 52 -12.08 -6.71 -10.20
CA GLN A 52 -11.26 -5.70 -10.89
C GLN A 52 -9.81 -6.17 -11.03
N HIS A 53 -9.25 -6.81 -10.01
CA HIS A 53 -7.90 -7.40 -10.11
C HIS A 53 -7.81 -8.48 -11.18
N LEU A 54 -8.83 -9.32 -11.36
CA LEU A 54 -8.85 -10.34 -12.41
C LEU A 54 -8.72 -9.74 -13.82
N THR A 55 -9.31 -8.58 -14.04
CA THR A 55 -9.25 -7.91 -15.34
C THR A 55 -8.02 -7.01 -15.49
N GLY A 56 -7.50 -6.50 -14.36
CA GLY A 56 -6.40 -5.53 -14.34
C GLY A 56 -5.00 -6.13 -14.29
N ILE A 57 -4.84 -7.36 -13.76
CA ILE A 57 -3.50 -7.89 -13.45
C ILE A 57 -2.65 -8.15 -14.70
N VAL A 58 -3.22 -8.72 -15.75
CA VAL A 58 -2.49 -8.99 -17.01
C VAL A 58 -2.09 -7.68 -17.67
N PRO A 59 -3.02 -6.71 -17.92
CA PRO A 59 -2.63 -5.42 -18.47
C PRO A 59 -1.58 -4.66 -17.65
N ALA A 60 -1.66 -4.73 -16.31
CA ALA A 60 -0.69 -4.05 -15.44
C ALA A 60 0.71 -4.66 -15.59
N VAL A 61 0.81 -5.98 -15.62
CA VAL A 61 2.09 -6.68 -15.78
C VAL A 61 2.67 -6.46 -17.17
N ASP A 62 1.84 -6.57 -18.22
CA ASP A 62 2.28 -6.34 -19.60
C ASP A 62 2.81 -4.91 -19.79
N ALA A 63 2.09 -3.93 -19.25
CA ALA A 63 2.53 -2.53 -19.30
C ALA A 63 3.82 -2.32 -18.52
N ALA A 64 3.96 -2.90 -17.32
CA ALA A 64 5.19 -2.77 -16.53
C ALA A 64 6.41 -3.36 -17.24
N LEU A 65 6.28 -4.52 -17.87
CA LEU A 65 7.34 -5.15 -18.66
C LEU A 65 7.69 -4.32 -19.89
N HIS A 66 6.68 -3.85 -20.62
CA HIS A 66 6.85 -3.00 -21.80
C HIS A 66 7.58 -1.69 -21.46
N ASP A 67 7.14 -0.99 -20.40
CA ASP A 67 7.71 0.30 -20.00
C ASP A 67 9.14 0.18 -19.48
N ALA A 68 9.48 -0.97 -18.88
CA ALA A 68 10.86 -1.31 -18.52
C ALA A 68 11.73 -1.76 -19.73
N GLY A 69 11.13 -2.03 -20.88
CA GLY A 69 11.81 -2.62 -22.03
C GLY A 69 12.33 -4.04 -21.77
N VAL A 70 11.61 -4.82 -20.94
CA VAL A 70 12.01 -6.13 -20.43
C VAL A 70 11.09 -7.21 -20.97
N VAL A 71 11.65 -8.35 -21.36
CA VAL A 71 10.85 -9.54 -21.66
C VAL A 71 10.75 -10.45 -20.43
N PRO A 72 9.71 -11.30 -20.33
CA PRO A 72 9.56 -12.17 -19.15
C PRO A 72 10.78 -13.01 -18.80
N GLY A 73 11.53 -13.47 -19.81
CA GLY A 73 12.74 -14.27 -19.60
C GLY A 73 13.95 -13.52 -18.98
N ASP A 74 13.86 -12.20 -18.84
CA ASP A 74 14.89 -11.39 -18.19
C ASP A 74 14.68 -11.24 -16.67
N LEU A 75 13.58 -11.79 -16.14
CA LEU A 75 13.23 -11.72 -14.73
C LEU A 75 13.96 -12.81 -13.94
N ASP A 76 14.53 -12.45 -12.81
CA ASP A 76 15.17 -13.37 -11.86
C ASP A 76 14.22 -13.90 -10.78
N ALA A 77 13.13 -13.17 -10.50
CA ALA A 77 12.13 -13.53 -9.51
C ALA A 77 10.81 -12.77 -9.71
N ILE A 78 9.72 -13.31 -9.14
CA ILE A 78 8.43 -12.63 -9.02
C ILE A 78 8.15 -12.38 -7.53
N ALA A 79 8.03 -11.13 -7.13
CA ALA A 79 7.59 -10.74 -5.79
C ALA A 79 6.09 -10.45 -5.78
N VAL A 80 5.37 -10.90 -4.76
CA VAL A 80 3.92 -10.66 -4.68
C VAL A 80 3.47 -10.46 -3.25
N THR A 81 2.60 -9.49 -3.03
CA THR A 81 1.98 -9.27 -1.73
C THR A 81 1.04 -10.43 -1.38
N TYR A 82 1.28 -11.06 -0.21
CA TYR A 82 0.50 -12.20 0.24
C TYR A 82 -0.38 -11.90 1.46
N ALA A 83 -0.04 -10.88 2.25
CA ALA A 83 -0.75 -10.44 3.46
C ALA A 83 -0.20 -9.09 3.96
N PRO A 84 -0.98 -8.35 4.80
CA PRO A 84 -2.43 -8.41 4.94
C PRO A 84 -3.15 -7.79 3.75
N GLY A 85 -4.46 -8.06 3.62
CA GLY A 85 -5.29 -7.49 2.57
C GLY A 85 -6.61 -8.23 2.41
N LEU A 86 -7.39 -7.84 1.41
CA LEU A 86 -8.65 -8.49 1.05
C LEU A 86 -8.35 -9.89 0.47
N VAL A 87 -8.88 -10.92 1.09
CA VAL A 87 -8.52 -12.32 0.77
C VAL A 87 -8.72 -12.67 -0.70
N GLY A 88 -9.82 -12.22 -1.33
CA GLY A 88 -10.07 -12.47 -2.75
C GLY A 88 -9.12 -11.71 -3.67
N ALA A 89 -8.75 -10.49 -3.31
CA ALA A 89 -7.79 -9.66 -4.02
C ALA A 89 -6.37 -10.26 -3.93
N LEU A 90 -5.91 -10.62 -2.74
CA LEU A 90 -4.64 -11.32 -2.54
C LEU A 90 -4.56 -12.65 -3.31
N LEU A 91 -5.69 -13.40 -3.38
CA LEU A 91 -5.75 -14.66 -4.11
C LEU A 91 -5.48 -14.46 -5.60
N VAL A 92 -5.98 -13.38 -6.21
CA VAL A 92 -5.73 -13.06 -7.62
C VAL A 92 -4.23 -12.84 -7.86
N GLY A 93 -3.61 -11.93 -7.10
CA GLY A 93 -2.18 -11.62 -7.25
C GLY A 93 -1.29 -12.84 -7.01
N THR A 94 -1.53 -13.57 -5.92
CA THR A 94 -0.70 -14.73 -5.56
C THR A 94 -0.87 -15.90 -6.54
N SER A 95 -2.07 -16.13 -7.08
CA SER A 95 -2.28 -17.17 -8.08
C SER A 95 -1.61 -16.83 -9.42
N TYR A 96 -1.75 -15.58 -9.86
CA TYR A 96 -1.09 -15.09 -11.06
C TYR A 96 0.44 -15.18 -10.94
N ALA A 97 1.00 -14.64 -9.84
CA ALA A 97 2.44 -14.65 -9.60
C ALA A 97 3.03 -16.06 -9.57
N LYS A 98 2.34 -17.01 -8.92
CA LYS A 98 2.77 -18.42 -8.89
C LYS A 98 2.74 -19.06 -10.28
N ALA A 99 1.66 -18.84 -11.05
CA ALA A 99 1.55 -19.39 -12.38
C ALA A 99 2.61 -18.80 -13.33
N PHE A 100 2.83 -17.49 -13.25
CA PHE A 100 3.79 -16.80 -14.08
C PHE A 100 5.24 -17.20 -13.74
N ALA A 101 5.59 -17.26 -12.46
CA ALA A 101 6.91 -17.72 -12.00
C ALA A 101 7.17 -19.19 -12.37
N TYR A 102 6.14 -20.05 -12.26
CA TYR A 102 6.25 -21.44 -12.69
C TYR A 102 6.54 -21.57 -14.19
N ALA A 103 5.89 -20.76 -15.02
CA ALA A 103 6.11 -20.78 -16.46
C ALA A 103 7.51 -20.29 -16.86
N LEU A 104 8.12 -19.41 -16.04
CA LEU A 104 9.46 -18.87 -16.28
C LEU A 104 10.58 -19.63 -15.57
N ASP A 105 10.25 -20.61 -14.73
CA ASP A 105 11.19 -21.34 -13.86
C ASP A 105 12.00 -20.41 -12.92
N VAL A 106 11.32 -19.40 -12.35
CA VAL A 106 11.91 -18.46 -11.41
C VAL A 106 11.23 -18.53 -10.03
N PRO A 107 11.89 -18.13 -8.94
CA PRO A 107 11.30 -18.16 -7.61
C PRO A 107 10.18 -17.12 -7.43
N VAL A 108 9.18 -17.49 -6.58
CA VAL A 108 8.19 -16.55 -6.03
C VAL A 108 8.64 -16.08 -4.66
N VAL A 109 8.64 -14.77 -4.46
CA VAL A 109 8.98 -14.12 -3.19
C VAL A 109 7.71 -13.55 -2.57
N PRO A 110 7.19 -14.12 -1.47
CA PRO A 110 6.05 -13.54 -0.76
C PRO A 110 6.47 -12.28 0.00
N VAL A 111 5.74 -11.17 -0.19
CA VAL A 111 6.01 -9.88 0.44
C VAL A 111 4.86 -9.52 1.38
N HIS A 112 5.19 -9.08 2.59
CA HIS A 112 4.21 -8.55 3.52
C HIS A 112 3.89 -7.09 3.17
N HIS A 113 2.61 -6.76 2.96
CA HIS A 113 2.17 -5.44 2.51
C HIS A 113 2.74 -4.28 3.36
N LEU A 114 2.67 -4.41 4.69
CA LEU A 114 3.17 -3.38 5.59
C LEU A 114 4.71 -3.26 5.57
N GLU A 115 5.40 -4.35 5.29
CA GLU A 115 6.85 -4.31 5.08
C GLU A 115 7.18 -3.58 3.78
N GLY A 116 6.38 -3.77 2.73
CA GLY A 116 6.47 -2.98 1.50
C GLY A 116 6.39 -1.47 1.76
N HIS A 117 5.49 -1.03 2.63
CA HIS A 117 5.41 0.38 3.04
C HIS A 117 6.69 0.89 3.74
N LEU A 118 7.30 0.06 4.59
CA LEU A 118 8.58 0.42 5.24
C LEU A 118 9.72 0.53 4.22
N PHE A 119 9.80 -0.44 3.31
CA PHE A 119 10.81 -0.44 2.25
C PHE A 119 10.64 0.68 1.23
N ALA A 120 9.42 1.19 1.03
CA ALA A 120 9.18 2.34 0.16
C ALA A 120 10.00 3.58 0.58
N THR A 121 10.29 3.73 1.87
CA THR A 121 11.16 4.80 2.37
C THR A 121 12.57 4.75 1.77
N LEU A 122 13.09 3.56 1.46
CA LEU A 122 14.41 3.42 0.83
C LEU A 122 14.43 3.89 -0.63
N LEU A 123 13.30 3.83 -1.32
CA LEU A 123 13.20 4.27 -2.71
C LEU A 123 13.30 5.79 -2.83
N GLU A 124 12.88 6.53 -1.79
CA GLU A 124 12.98 8.00 -1.75
C GLU A 124 14.25 8.47 -0.99
N HIS A 125 14.70 7.69 -0.02
CA HIS A 125 15.79 8.03 0.88
C HIS A 125 16.79 6.89 0.97
N GLU A 126 17.72 6.79 0.03
CA GLU A 126 18.74 5.72 -0.05
C GLU A 126 19.55 5.55 1.25
N GLN A 127 19.62 6.60 2.09
CA GLN A 127 20.33 6.57 3.37
C GLN A 127 19.47 6.06 4.54
N ALA A 128 18.18 5.79 4.31
CA ALA A 128 17.30 5.28 5.36
C ALA A 128 17.73 3.86 5.73
N ALA A 129 18.34 3.71 6.89
CA ALA A 129 18.84 2.44 7.39
C ALA A 129 18.45 2.24 8.86
N PRO A 130 18.08 1.03 9.27
CA PRO A 130 17.90 0.71 10.68
C PRO A 130 19.16 1.00 11.51
N PRO A 131 19.03 1.33 12.84
CA PRO A 131 17.77 1.32 13.58
C PRO A 131 16.95 2.62 13.43
N PHE A 132 15.61 2.50 13.37
CA PHE A 132 14.69 3.64 13.41
C PHE A 132 13.33 3.25 13.99
N THR A 133 12.55 4.24 14.39
CA THR A 133 11.14 4.07 14.73
C THR A 133 10.29 4.50 13.54
N ALA A 134 9.38 3.63 13.09
CA ALA A 134 8.48 3.90 11.97
C ALA A 134 7.06 4.15 12.47
N LEU A 135 6.45 5.24 12.01
CA LEU A 135 5.01 5.47 12.10
C LEU A 135 4.39 5.16 10.73
N LEU A 136 3.68 4.05 10.64
CA LEU A 136 2.95 3.65 9.45
C LEU A 136 1.50 4.11 9.59
N VAL A 137 1.04 4.96 8.66
CA VAL A 137 -0.31 5.53 8.63
C VAL A 137 -0.92 5.32 7.26
N SER A 138 -2.04 4.61 7.20
CA SER A 138 -2.76 4.34 5.95
C SER A 138 -4.28 4.32 6.17
N GLY A 139 -5.04 4.00 5.13
CA GLY A 139 -6.48 3.79 5.21
C GLY A 139 -6.90 2.62 6.10
N GLY A 140 -6.07 1.56 6.17
CA GLY A 140 -6.37 0.35 6.92
C GLY A 140 -5.53 0.14 8.18
N HIS A 141 -4.41 0.86 8.33
CA HIS A 141 -3.44 0.61 9.39
C HIS A 141 -2.90 1.90 10.00
N THR A 142 -2.73 1.89 11.32
CA THR A 142 -1.97 2.91 12.06
C THR A 142 -1.13 2.20 13.11
N LEU A 143 0.18 2.12 12.85
CA LEU A 143 1.13 1.33 13.63
C LEU A 143 2.35 2.17 13.98
N LEU A 144 2.85 1.99 15.19
CA LEU A 144 4.17 2.46 15.60
C LEU A 144 5.08 1.24 15.79
N LEU A 145 6.20 1.21 15.07
CA LEU A 145 7.10 0.07 14.99
C LEU A 145 8.52 0.49 15.38
N ASP A 146 9.19 -0.32 16.17
CA ASP A 146 10.64 -0.28 16.30
C ASP A 146 11.28 -1.21 15.26
N VAL A 147 12.22 -0.68 14.51
CA VAL A 147 12.91 -1.37 13.40
C VAL A 147 14.40 -1.42 13.70
N PRO A 148 14.87 -2.36 14.52
CA PRO A 148 16.30 -2.49 14.84
C PRO A 148 17.14 -2.99 13.67
N ALA A 149 16.54 -3.72 12.75
CA ALA A 149 17.14 -4.20 11.50
C ALA A 149 16.03 -4.52 10.49
N TRP A 150 16.34 -4.52 9.19
CA TRP A 150 15.40 -4.99 8.16
C TRP A 150 14.96 -6.44 8.45
N GLY A 151 13.67 -6.70 8.30
CA GLY A 151 13.06 -7.98 8.63
C GLY A 151 12.88 -8.25 10.13
N ARG A 152 13.18 -7.27 11.00
CA ARG A 152 12.95 -7.35 12.44
C ARG A 152 12.12 -6.15 12.89
N TYR A 153 10.91 -6.41 13.33
CA TYR A 153 9.94 -5.38 13.70
C TYR A 153 9.34 -5.69 15.07
N THR A 154 9.34 -4.70 15.96
CA THR A 154 8.64 -4.78 17.23
C THR A 154 7.48 -3.80 17.23
N LEU A 155 6.26 -4.28 17.41
CA LEU A 155 5.09 -3.42 17.53
C LEU A 155 5.12 -2.69 18.86
N LEU A 156 5.26 -1.36 18.82
CA LEU A 156 5.23 -0.48 19.99
C LEU A 156 3.81 -0.01 20.31
N GLY A 157 2.98 0.16 19.27
CA GLY A 157 1.60 0.57 19.41
C GLY A 157 0.83 0.47 18.11
N GLN A 158 -0.49 0.41 18.23
CA GLN A 158 -1.39 0.42 17.09
C GLN A 158 -2.71 1.09 17.47
N THR A 159 -3.45 1.56 16.48
CA THR A 159 -4.82 2.01 16.72
C THR A 159 -5.67 0.89 17.33
N ARG A 160 -6.63 1.27 18.17
CA ARG A 160 -7.56 0.34 18.83
C ARG A 160 -8.92 0.29 18.15
N ASP A 161 -9.18 1.23 17.26
CA ASP A 161 -10.42 1.36 16.50
C ASP A 161 -10.08 1.72 15.03
N ASP A 162 -10.47 2.89 14.55
CA ASP A 162 -10.23 3.29 13.19
C ASP A 162 -8.73 3.53 12.92
N ALA A 163 -8.27 3.16 11.74
CA ALA A 163 -7.01 3.67 11.22
C ALA A 163 -7.15 5.18 10.93
N ALA A 164 -6.03 5.92 10.93
CA ALA A 164 -6.07 7.37 10.74
C ALA A 164 -6.71 7.75 9.39
N GLY A 165 -6.39 7.04 8.29
CA GLY A 165 -7.01 7.29 6.99
C GLY A 165 -8.51 7.00 7.00
N GLU A 166 -8.95 5.91 7.64
CA GLU A 166 -10.36 5.61 7.83
C GLU A 166 -11.09 6.69 8.63
N ALA A 167 -10.44 7.24 9.68
CA ALA A 167 -11.00 8.35 10.44
C ALA A 167 -11.19 9.60 9.56
N PHE A 168 -10.21 9.92 8.69
CA PHE A 168 -10.36 10.99 7.71
C PHE A 168 -11.53 10.74 6.75
N ASP A 169 -11.70 9.53 6.26
CA ASP A 169 -12.80 9.19 5.34
C ASP A 169 -14.16 9.33 6.03
N LYS A 170 -14.30 8.88 7.28
CA LYS A 170 -15.51 9.02 8.07
C LYS A 170 -15.87 10.47 8.37
N VAL A 171 -14.86 11.28 8.74
CA VAL A 171 -15.05 12.72 8.98
C VAL A 171 -15.41 13.45 7.70
N ALA A 172 -14.75 13.15 6.59
CA ALA A 172 -15.08 13.72 5.28
C ALA A 172 -16.53 13.44 4.90
N LYS A 173 -16.99 12.21 5.10
CA LYS A 173 -18.38 11.83 4.84
C LYS A 173 -19.37 12.63 5.70
N LEU A 174 -19.06 12.85 7.00
CA LEU A 174 -19.88 13.68 7.88
C LEU A 174 -19.93 15.14 7.43
N LEU A 175 -18.85 15.65 6.82
CA LEU A 175 -18.75 17.01 6.28
C LEU A 175 -19.32 17.15 4.84
N GLY A 176 -19.81 16.07 4.24
CA GLY A 176 -20.30 16.06 2.86
C GLY A 176 -19.19 16.20 1.82
N LEU A 177 -17.94 15.87 2.19
CA LEU A 177 -16.78 15.91 1.29
C LEU A 177 -16.64 14.59 0.51
N PRO A 178 -15.96 14.61 -0.66
CA PRO A 178 -15.78 13.42 -1.48
C PRO A 178 -14.83 12.38 -0.82
N TYR A 179 -14.96 11.15 -1.27
CA TYR A 179 -14.06 10.03 -0.96
C TYR A 179 -12.95 9.92 -2.03
N PRO A 180 -11.68 9.61 -1.66
CA PRO A 180 -11.10 9.50 -0.30
C PRO A 180 -11.03 10.84 0.42
N GLY A 181 -11.28 10.82 1.75
CA GLY A 181 -11.51 12.03 2.54
C GLY A 181 -10.27 12.81 2.97
N GLY A 182 -9.10 12.19 3.02
CA GLY A 182 -7.89 12.82 3.56
C GLY A 182 -7.52 14.12 2.84
N ARG A 183 -7.38 14.06 1.52
CA ARG A 183 -7.02 15.22 0.69
C ARG A 183 -8.07 16.35 0.69
N PRO A 184 -9.37 16.08 0.57
CA PRO A 184 -10.41 17.11 0.71
C PRO A 184 -10.39 17.81 2.08
N ILE A 185 -10.17 17.08 3.17
CA ILE A 185 -10.05 17.65 4.51
C ILE A 185 -8.81 18.54 4.62
N GLU A 186 -7.67 18.10 4.11
CA GLU A 186 -6.42 18.89 4.08
C GLU A 186 -6.63 20.21 3.34
N GLN A 187 -7.23 20.16 2.16
CA GLN A 187 -7.53 21.35 1.36
C GLN A 187 -8.48 22.31 2.09
N LEU A 188 -9.52 21.78 2.73
CA LEU A 188 -10.44 22.59 3.52
C LEU A 188 -9.73 23.21 4.74
N ALA A 189 -8.91 22.46 5.44
CA ALA A 189 -8.14 22.93 6.59
C ALA A 189 -7.16 24.05 6.22
N ALA A 190 -6.56 23.99 5.03
CA ALA A 190 -5.66 25.03 4.53
C ALA A 190 -6.35 26.38 4.33
N THR A 191 -7.69 26.41 4.19
CA THR A 191 -8.49 27.65 4.06
C THR A 191 -8.93 28.20 5.42
N ALA A 192 -8.71 27.49 6.52
CA ALA A 192 -9.14 27.93 7.85
C ALA A 192 -8.30 29.12 8.32
N PRO A 193 -8.94 30.17 8.88
CA PRO A 193 -8.24 31.41 9.24
C PRO A 193 -7.29 31.29 10.42
N SER A 194 -7.47 30.31 11.30
CA SER A 194 -6.55 29.95 12.38
C SER A 194 -6.94 28.58 12.95
N PRO A 195 -5.99 27.68 13.18
CA PRO A 195 -6.31 26.43 13.87
C PRO A 195 -6.67 26.71 15.33
N VAL A 196 -7.81 26.18 15.77
CA VAL A 196 -8.15 26.18 17.22
C VAL A 196 -7.31 25.11 17.89
N SER A 197 -6.55 25.50 18.90
CA SER A 197 -5.81 24.54 19.72
C SER A 197 -6.74 23.89 20.75
N TYR A 198 -6.90 22.58 20.66
CA TYR A 198 -7.65 21.77 21.63
C TYR A 198 -6.73 21.20 22.71
N THR A 199 -5.77 21.97 23.19
CA THR A 199 -4.82 21.55 24.24
C THR A 199 -5.48 21.17 25.56
N HIS A 200 -6.75 21.56 25.76
CA HIS A 200 -7.56 21.22 26.92
C HIS A 200 -8.29 19.86 26.77
N LEU A 201 -8.38 19.28 25.55
CA LEU A 201 -9.00 17.96 25.35
C LEU A 201 -7.98 16.87 25.69
N ARG A 202 -8.34 16.02 26.66
CA ARG A 202 -7.57 14.85 27.01
C ARG A 202 -8.22 13.61 26.43
N ALA A 203 -7.44 12.57 26.18
CA ALA A 203 -7.91 11.31 25.59
C ALA A 203 -9.06 10.62 26.35
N HIS A 204 -9.35 11.04 27.57
CA HIS A 204 -10.41 10.47 28.41
C HIS A 204 -11.63 11.39 28.61
N GLU A 205 -11.65 12.57 28.01
CA GLU A 205 -12.77 13.51 28.13
C GLU A 205 -13.95 13.19 27.21
N THR A 206 -13.83 12.18 26.37
CA THR A 206 -14.89 11.64 25.51
C THR A 206 -15.73 10.56 26.23
N LYS A 207 -15.60 10.39 27.53
CA LYS A 207 -16.57 9.56 28.25
C LYS A 207 -17.92 10.24 28.18
N ALA A 208 -18.77 9.73 27.29
CA ALA A 208 -20.20 9.94 27.41
C ALA A 208 -20.64 9.45 28.78
N ASN A 209 -21.29 10.33 29.54
CA ASN A 209 -22.04 9.98 30.72
C ASN A 209 -23.24 9.14 30.33
#